data_0835a0592f4d1fbcb3ea688342100e16
#
_entry.id   0835a0592f4d1fbcb3ea688342100e16
#
_cell.length_a   1.000
_cell.length_b   1.000
_cell.length_c   1.000
_cell.angle_alpha   90.00
_cell.angle_beta   90.00
_cell.angle_gamma   90.00
#
_symmetry.space_group_name_H-M   'P 1'
#
loop_
_entity.id
_entity.type
_entity.pdbx_description
1 polymer ?
#
loop_
_entity_poly.entity_id
_entity_poly.type
_entity_poly.pdbx_seq_one_letter_code
_entity_poly.pdbx_strand_id
1 'polypeptide(L)'
;MYFLSAEERKQLFGGLLPRARSEPVSEELRGWSWHQPPLQPIYDLKLSLFEVANRYCRTGRDLYLRRVLGVETSPNLPMIQGAIFHKTVAKVITTAKRLIYQVGIDDFPEAKRRLSEPDYLSIESFRDRLSQEQIEEIKEKVRVLWEFESTRICSRAEELLASQPRLNEDSLVFHSIPVVVEQKLDGAFLGLSSHLSVDAFTFATPVIFDLKFDVKRDFHRLSPTGYALVMEAMYEFPVDIGCTVYACFKGNRILLERDFYLIDNELRQNFVEERDEKMRMIYEELDPGRPEECYATCPYIQSCKGE
;
A
#
# COMPACT_ATOMS: atom_id res chain seq x y z
N MET A 1 -1.57 -0.17 -11.88
CA MET A 1 -0.58 0.43 -10.96
C MET A 1 0.65 -0.44 -10.78
N TYR A 2 0.48 -1.74 -10.57
CA TYR A 2 1.53 -2.67 -10.13
C TYR A 2 2.18 -3.48 -11.26
N PHE A 3 1.85 -3.22 -12.51
CA PHE A 3 2.45 -3.90 -13.68
C PHE A 3 3.75 -3.23 -14.09
N LEU A 4 4.83 -3.99 -14.08
CA LEU A 4 6.16 -3.51 -14.41
C LEU A 4 6.38 -3.51 -15.94
N SER A 5 7.00 -2.45 -16.44
CA SER A 5 7.53 -2.39 -17.79
C SER A 5 8.69 -3.39 -17.98
N ALA A 6 9.10 -3.61 -19.22
CA ALA A 6 10.26 -4.44 -19.52
C ALA A 6 11.56 -3.89 -18.91
N GLU A 7 11.72 -2.55 -18.92
CA GLU A 7 12.88 -1.88 -18.34
C GLU A 7 12.90 -1.96 -16.81
N GLU A 8 11.77 -1.72 -16.15
CA GLU A 8 11.65 -1.87 -14.69
C GLU A 8 11.93 -3.30 -14.26
N ARG A 9 11.45 -4.30 -15.02
CA ARG A 9 11.80 -5.71 -14.78
C ARG A 9 13.29 -5.97 -14.95
N LYS A 10 13.91 -5.42 -15.99
CA LYS A 10 15.36 -5.55 -16.22
C LYS A 10 16.15 -4.93 -15.07
N GLN A 11 15.78 -3.75 -14.61
CA GLN A 11 16.40 -3.08 -13.46
C GLN A 11 16.22 -3.91 -12.17
N LEU A 12 15.04 -4.46 -11.94
CA LEU A 12 14.74 -5.31 -10.79
C LEU A 12 15.60 -6.59 -10.81
N PHE A 13 15.56 -7.36 -11.92
CA PHE A 13 16.25 -8.64 -12.03
C PHE A 13 17.76 -8.52 -12.23
N GLY A 14 18.21 -7.50 -12.95
CA GLY A 14 19.63 -7.29 -13.26
C GLY A 14 20.39 -6.41 -12.25
N GLY A 15 19.67 -5.68 -11.37
CA GLY A 15 20.25 -4.74 -10.43
C GLY A 15 19.86 -5.01 -8.97
N LEU A 16 18.62 -4.73 -8.62
CA LEU A 16 18.19 -4.77 -7.21
C LEU A 16 18.21 -6.15 -6.58
N LEU A 17 17.71 -7.18 -7.27
CA LEU A 17 17.71 -8.55 -6.75
C LEU A 17 19.11 -9.14 -6.54
N PRO A 18 20.05 -9.02 -7.50
CA PRO A 18 21.44 -9.44 -7.27
C PRO A 18 22.06 -8.69 -6.08
N ARG A 19 21.81 -7.39 -5.96
CA ARG A 19 22.31 -6.58 -4.85
C ARG A 19 21.74 -7.03 -3.50
N ALA A 20 20.42 -7.27 -3.41
CA ALA A 20 19.79 -7.79 -2.20
C ALA A 20 20.40 -9.12 -1.73
N ARG A 21 20.88 -9.94 -2.67
CA ARG A 21 21.53 -11.24 -2.38
C ARG A 21 23.00 -11.11 -1.98
N SER A 22 23.72 -10.11 -2.54
CA SER A 22 25.13 -9.85 -2.21
C SER A 22 25.31 -9.09 -0.91
N GLU A 23 24.30 -8.30 -0.52
CA GLU A 23 24.27 -7.49 0.71
C GLU A 23 23.08 -7.98 1.57
N PRO A 24 23.14 -9.20 2.17
CA PRO A 24 21.98 -9.75 2.87
C PRO A 24 21.65 -8.96 4.14
N VAL A 25 20.37 -8.90 4.45
CA VAL A 25 19.88 -8.35 5.72
C VAL A 25 20.37 -9.21 6.87
N SER A 26 20.77 -8.56 7.97
CA SER A 26 21.18 -9.22 9.23
C SER A 26 20.05 -10.08 9.79
N GLU A 27 20.40 -11.24 10.34
CA GLU A 27 19.42 -12.24 10.80
C GLU A 27 18.48 -11.69 11.88
N GLU A 28 19.00 -10.88 12.78
CA GLU A 28 18.22 -10.24 13.85
C GLU A 28 17.19 -9.20 13.33
N LEU A 29 17.33 -8.74 12.09
CA LEU A 29 16.40 -7.82 11.42
C LEU A 29 15.48 -8.52 10.41
N ARG A 30 15.53 -9.85 10.33
CA ARG A 30 14.58 -10.64 9.56
C ARG A 30 13.28 -10.85 10.32
N GLY A 31 12.14 -10.68 9.66
CA GLY A 31 10.83 -10.80 10.29
C GLY A 31 10.60 -12.10 11.06
N TRP A 32 11.18 -13.23 10.63
CA TRP A 32 11.10 -14.51 11.35
C TRP A 32 11.85 -14.53 12.69
N SER A 33 12.73 -13.52 12.95
CA SER A 33 13.38 -13.30 14.25
C SER A 33 12.54 -12.44 15.21
N TRP A 34 11.24 -12.32 14.98
CA TRP A 34 10.30 -11.47 15.72
C TRP A 34 10.29 -11.70 17.25
N HIS A 35 10.69 -12.89 17.71
CA HIS A 35 10.69 -13.32 19.12
C HIS A 35 11.93 -12.86 19.92
N GLN A 36 12.84 -12.12 19.30
CA GLN A 36 14.07 -11.61 19.92
C GLN A 36 14.34 -10.14 19.52
N PRO A 37 15.15 -9.41 20.32
CA PRO A 37 15.58 -8.07 19.97
C PRO A 37 16.34 -8.03 18.60
N PRO A 38 16.19 -6.94 17.83
CA PRO A 38 15.42 -5.74 18.13
C PRO A 38 13.94 -5.84 17.70
N LEU A 39 13.51 -6.93 17.05
CA LEU A 39 12.16 -7.04 16.50
C LEU A 39 11.09 -7.31 17.56
N GLN A 40 11.45 -7.98 18.66
CA GLN A 40 10.52 -8.22 19.77
C GLN A 40 10.02 -6.89 20.35
N PRO A 41 8.69 -6.66 20.40
CA PRO A 41 8.16 -5.42 20.99
C PRO A 41 8.51 -5.28 22.47
N ILE A 42 8.92 -4.08 22.87
CA ILE A 42 9.25 -3.78 24.27
C ILE A 42 7.98 -3.54 25.09
N TYR A 43 6.92 -3.02 24.46
CA TYR A 43 5.66 -2.66 25.12
C TYR A 43 4.53 -3.56 24.62
N ASP A 44 3.62 -3.93 25.53
CA ASP A 44 2.39 -4.66 25.18
C ASP A 44 1.34 -3.73 24.59
N LEU A 45 1.65 -3.18 23.41
CA LEU A 45 0.81 -2.30 22.64
C LEU A 45 0.76 -2.77 21.18
N LYS A 46 -0.34 -2.42 20.50
CA LYS A 46 -0.49 -2.67 19.06
C LYS A 46 -0.73 -1.36 18.33
N LEU A 47 0.14 -1.08 17.35
CA LEU A 47 0.02 0.05 16.44
C LEU A 47 -0.46 -0.40 15.06
N SER A 48 -1.26 0.41 14.39
CA SER A 48 -1.45 0.20 12.96
C SER A 48 -0.15 0.54 12.22
N LEU A 49 0.05 -0.06 11.06
CA LEU A 49 1.24 0.22 10.27
C LEU A 49 1.32 1.71 9.88
N PHE A 50 0.16 2.32 9.61
CA PHE A 50 0.09 3.75 9.35
C PHE A 50 0.57 4.57 10.55
N GLU A 51 0.24 4.18 11.79
CA GLU A 51 0.72 4.86 13.00
C GLU A 51 2.24 4.83 13.12
N VAL A 52 2.86 3.70 12.77
CA VAL A 52 4.34 3.59 12.76
C VAL A 52 4.95 4.40 11.63
N ALA A 53 4.48 4.23 10.41
CA ALA A 53 5.09 4.82 9.21
C ALA A 53 4.79 6.31 9.01
N ASN A 54 3.75 6.85 9.66
CA ASN A 54 3.32 8.23 9.47
C ASN A 54 4.27 9.23 10.14
N ARG A 55 4.79 10.17 9.35
CA ARG A 55 5.58 11.33 9.81
C ARG A 55 5.01 12.66 9.27
N TYR A 56 3.71 12.72 8.98
CA TYR A 56 3.07 13.98 8.59
C TYR A 56 3.08 14.98 9.77
N CYS A 57 2.83 14.51 10.98
CA CYS A 57 3.14 15.29 12.19
C CYS A 57 4.60 15.00 12.59
N ARG A 58 5.48 16.00 12.50
CA ARG A 58 6.92 15.83 12.74
C ARG A 58 7.26 15.34 14.15
N THR A 59 6.44 15.74 15.16
CA THR A 59 6.62 15.30 16.54
C THR A 59 5.84 14.04 16.89
N GLY A 60 4.92 13.58 16.02
CA GLY A 60 4.01 12.47 16.32
C GLY A 60 2.87 12.84 17.28
N ARG A 61 2.63 14.13 17.54
CA ARG A 61 1.58 14.58 18.47
C ARG A 61 0.17 14.21 18.02
N ASP A 62 -0.07 14.05 16.73
CA ASP A 62 -1.33 13.53 16.19
C ASP A 62 -1.66 12.13 16.73
N LEU A 63 -0.65 11.28 16.88
CA LEU A 63 -0.77 9.97 17.50
C LEU A 63 -1.06 10.07 19.01
N TYR A 64 -0.32 10.94 19.72
CA TYR A 64 -0.55 11.21 21.14
C TYR A 64 -1.99 11.71 21.41
N LEU A 65 -2.44 12.70 20.64
CA LEU A 65 -3.81 13.24 20.76
C LEU A 65 -4.86 12.13 20.58
N ARG A 66 -4.66 11.26 19.61
CA ARG A 66 -5.60 10.18 19.32
C ARG A 66 -5.56 9.05 20.36
N ARG A 67 -4.36 8.55 20.68
CA ARG A 67 -4.18 7.31 21.46
C ARG A 67 -4.18 7.55 22.97
N VAL A 68 -3.69 8.68 23.43
CA VAL A 68 -3.58 9.03 24.86
C VAL A 68 -4.75 9.93 25.28
N LEU A 69 -5.01 11.01 24.54
CA LEU A 69 -6.07 11.96 24.90
C LEU A 69 -7.45 11.60 24.30
N GLY A 70 -7.55 10.54 23.47
CA GLY A 70 -8.82 10.10 22.91
C GLY A 70 -9.48 11.09 21.94
N VAL A 71 -8.71 12.00 21.33
CA VAL A 71 -9.25 13.00 20.41
C VAL A 71 -9.71 12.35 19.12
N GLU A 72 -11.00 12.38 18.88
CA GLU A 72 -11.60 11.92 17.62
C GLU A 72 -11.60 13.01 16.57
N THR A 73 -11.28 12.66 15.34
CA THR A 73 -11.31 13.56 14.18
C THR A 73 -12.01 12.92 13.01
N SER A 74 -12.62 13.74 12.17
CA SER A 74 -13.15 13.27 10.89
C SER A 74 -12.04 13.24 9.82
N PRO A 75 -12.04 12.24 8.93
CA PRO A 75 -11.09 12.20 7.83
C PRO A 75 -11.29 13.40 6.91
N ASN A 76 -10.20 14.03 6.51
CA ASN A 76 -10.22 15.12 5.54
C ASN A 76 -10.41 14.60 4.10
N LEU A 77 -10.66 15.50 3.16
CA LEU A 77 -10.90 15.14 1.75
C LEU A 77 -9.76 14.33 1.12
N PRO A 78 -8.47 14.66 1.29
CA PRO A 78 -7.38 13.83 0.78
C PRO A 78 -7.38 12.40 1.34
N MET A 79 -7.69 12.20 2.62
CA MET A 79 -7.78 10.87 3.22
C MET A 79 -8.93 10.06 2.62
N ILE A 80 -10.10 10.70 2.43
CA ILE A 80 -11.26 10.05 1.79
C ILE A 80 -10.93 9.68 0.34
N GLN A 81 -10.36 10.59 -0.43
CA GLN A 81 -9.96 10.34 -1.82
C GLN A 81 -8.96 9.19 -1.90
N GLY A 82 -7.91 9.21 -1.06
CA GLY A 82 -6.94 8.11 -0.99
C GLY A 82 -7.61 6.76 -0.75
N ALA A 83 -8.48 6.66 0.26
CA ALA A 83 -9.20 5.43 0.58
C ALA A 83 -10.08 4.93 -0.58
N ILE A 84 -10.78 5.83 -1.29
CA ILE A 84 -11.59 5.48 -2.46
C ILE A 84 -10.71 4.96 -3.59
N PHE A 85 -9.60 5.63 -3.90
CA PHE A 85 -8.72 5.25 -5.01
C PHE A 85 -8.01 3.92 -4.78
N HIS A 86 -7.53 3.65 -3.55
CA HIS A 86 -6.98 2.33 -3.19
C HIS A 86 -8.00 1.22 -3.40
N LYS A 87 -9.22 1.40 -2.87
CA LYS A 87 -10.32 0.44 -3.06
C LYS A 87 -10.66 0.24 -4.54
N THR A 88 -10.63 1.32 -5.34
CA THR A 88 -10.90 1.24 -6.79
C THR A 88 -9.85 0.38 -7.50
N VAL A 89 -8.56 0.61 -7.27
CA VAL A 89 -7.47 -0.18 -7.89
C VAL A 89 -7.59 -1.66 -7.51
N ALA A 90 -7.76 -1.95 -6.24
CA ALA A 90 -7.95 -3.33 -5.76
C ALA A 90 -9.19 -3.98 -6.40
N LYS A 91 -10.29 -3.23 -6.53
CA LYS A 91 -11.54 -3.71 -7.12
C LYS A 91 -11.41 -4.05 -8.60
N VAL A 92 -10.75 -3.20 -9.40
CA VAL A 92 -10.48 -3.49 -10.83
C VAL A 92 -9.72 -4.80 -10.97
N ILE A 93 -8.62 -4.96 -10.21
CA ILE A 93 -7.76 -6.13 -10.27
C ILE A 93 -8.50 -7.39 -9.87
N THR A 94 -9.25 -7.36 -8.77
CA THR A 94 -10.01 -8.53 -8.30
C THR A 94 -11.19 -8.86 -9.20
N THR A 95 -11.86 -7.84 -9.76
CA THR A 95 -12.94 -8.03 -10.73
C THR A 95 -12.41 -8.65 -12.03
N ALA A 96 -11.27 -8.18 -12.55
CA ALA A 96 -10.65 -8.76 -13.73
C ALA A 96 -10.33 -10.25 -13.57
N LYS A 97 -9.69 -10.62 -12.45
CA LYS A 97 -9.41 -12.04 -12.13
C LYS A 97 -10.70 -12.88 -12.11
N ARG A 98 -11.70 -12.41 -11.38
CA ARG A 98 -12.99 -13.10 -11.26
C ARG A 98 -13.69 -13.26 -12.62
N LEU A 99 -13.69 -12.22 -13.46
CA LEU A 99 -14.31 -12.28 -14.77
C LEU A 99 -13.64 -13.30 -15.68
N ILE A 100 -12.31 -13.37 -15.71
CA ILE A 100 -11.58 -14.37 -16.50
C ILE A 100 -12.03 -15.79 -16.11
N TYR A 101 -12.12 -16.11 -14.81
CA TYR A 101 -12.59 -17.43 -14.37
C TYR A 101 -14.07 -17.67 -14.63
N GLN A 102 -14.92 -16.62 -14.65
CA GLN A 102 -16.36 -16.77 -14.88
C GLN A 102 -16.73 -17.01 -16.33
N VAL A 103 -16.04 -16.35 -17.27
CA VAL A 103 -16.38 -16.47 -18.69
C VAL A 103 -15.47 -17.44 -19.46
N GLY A 104 -14.32 -17.78 -18.89
CA GLY A 104 -13.30 -18.58 -19.57
C GLY A 104 -12.48 -17.75 -20.58
N ILE A 105 -11.42 -18.40 -21.09
CA ILE A 105 -10.52 -17.76 -22.06
C ILE A 105 -11.16 -17.61 -23.43
N ASP A 106 -12.05 -18.52 -23.83
CA ASP A 106 -12.71 -18.53 -25.14
C ASP A 106 -13.65 -17.32 -25.32
N ASP A 107 -14.21 -16.81 -24.23
CA ASP A 107 -15.09 -15.64 -24.24
C ASP A 107 -14.46 -14.42 -23.54
N PHE A 108 -13.14 -14.27 -23.63
CA PHE A 108 -12.42 -13.12 -23.06
C PHE A 108 -12.97 -11.75 -23.52
N PRO A 109 -13.50 -11.55 -24.75
CA PRO A 109 -14.18 -10.32 -25.14
C PRO A 109 -15.32 -9.92 -24.19
N GLU A 110 -16.07 -10.87 -23.66
CA GLU A 110 -17.14 -10.60 -22.68
C GLU A 110 -16.55 -10.14 -21.33
N ALA A 111 -15.43 -10.76 -20.87
CA ALA A 111 -14.72 -10.28 -19.68
C ALA A 111 -14.28 -8.81 -19.84
N LYS A 112 -13.71 -8.49 -21.01
CA LYS A 112 -13.28 -7.12 -21.35
C LYS A 112 -14.46 -6.16 -21.35
N ARG A 113 -15.59 -6.52 -21.97
CA ARG A 113 -16.80 -5.71 -22.00
C ARG A 113 -17.34 -5.41 -20.60
N ARG A 114 -17.43 -6.42 -19.73
CA ARG A 114 -17.88 -6.24 -18.34
C ARG A 114 -16.90 -5.41 -17.53
N LEU A 115 -15.59 -5.60 -17.74
CA LEU A 115 -14.57 -4.85 -17.02
C LEU A 115 -14.49 -3.38 -17.45
N SER A 116 -15.05 -2.99 -18.61
CA SER A 116 -15.11 -1.60 -19.04
C SER A 116 -16.09 -0.73 -18.25
N GLU A 117 -16.98 -1.34 -17.44
CA GLU A 117 -17.97 -0.63 -16.62
C GLU A 117 -17.38 -0.30 -15.23
N PRO A 118 -17.16 0.99 -14.88
CA PRO A 118 -16.62 1.37 -13.58
C PRO A 118 -17.56 1.03 -12.42
N ASP A 119 -16.97 0.59 -11.29
CA ASP A 119 -17.68 0.38 -10.02
C ASP A 119 -17.45 1.57 -9.09
N TYR A 120 -18.53 2.20 -8.65
CA TYR A 120 -18.51 3.39 -7.78
C TYR A 120 -18.87 3.09 -6.31
N LEU A 121 -19.01 1.82 -5.92
CA LEU A 121 -19.41 1.44 -4.56
C LEU A 121 -18.46 1.97 -3.48
N SER A 122 -17.19 2.19 -3.81
CA SER A 122 -16.23 2.79 -2.86
C SER A 122 -16.60 4.21 -2.44
N ILE A 123 -17.31 4.98 -3.27
CA ILE A 123 -17.75 6.35 -3.00
C ILE A 123 -18.91 6.35 -2.02
N GLU A 124 -19.84 5.40 -2.14
CA GLU A 124 -21.05 5.33 -1.31
C GLU A 124 -20.71 5.25 0.19
N SER A 125 -19.58 4.61 0.55
CA SER A 125 -19.11 4.52 1.94
C SER A 125 -18.78 5.88 2.58
N PHE A 126 -18.61 6.94 1.79
CA PHE A 126 -18.23 8.28 2.23
C PHE A 126 -19.23 9.36 1.81
N ARG A 127 -20.37 8.99 1.22
CA ARG A 127 -21.34 9.91 0.62
C ARG A 127 -21.79 11.02 1.57
N ASP A 128 -22.04 10.68 2.82
CA ASP A 128 -22.52 11.64 3.84
C ASP A 128 -21.46 12.67 4.29
N ARG A 129 -20.21 12.47 3.86
CA ARG A 129 -19.04 13.31 4.21
C ARG A 129 -18.53 14.14 3.04
N LEU A 130 -19.20 14.07 1.90
CA LEU A 130 -18.77 14.72 0.65
C LEU A 130 -19.90 15.65 0.13
N SER A 131 -19.52 16.79 -0.42
CA SER A 131 -20.46 17.62 -1.18
C SER A 131 -20.76 16.96 -2.53
N GLN A 132 -21.86 17.37 -3.17
CA GLN A 132 -22.23 16.88 -4.49
C GLN A 132 -21.14 17.16 -5.54
N GLU A 133 -20.50 18.31 -5.49
CA GLU A 133 -19.38 18.68 -6.36
C GLU A 133 -18.17 17.77 -6.16
N GLN A 134 -17.81 17.47 -4.90
CA GLN A 134 -16.74 16.54 -4.55
C GLN A 134 -17.05 15.11 -5.03
N ILE A 135 -18.30 14.68 -4.91
CA ILE A 135 -18.73 13.35 -5.40
C ILE A 135 -18.53 13.26 -6.92
N GLU A 136 -18.94 14.26 -7.70
CA GLU A 136 -18.78 14.24 -9.16
C GLU A 136 -17.30 14.29 -9.57
N GLU A 137 -16.47 15.10 -8.89
CA GLU A 137 -15.04 15.13 -9.13
C GLU A 137 -14.38 13.77 -8.83
N ILE A 138 -14.76 13.13 -7.72
CA ILE A 138 -14.22 11.82 -7.32
C ILE A 138 -14.69 10.73 -8.30
N LYS A 139 -15.95 10.76 -8.75
CA LYS A 139 -16.45 9.82 -9.76
C LYS A 139 -15.64 9.89 -11.06
N GLU A 140 -15.33 11.09 -11.51
CA GLU A 140 -14.51 11.25 -12.72
C GLU A 140 -13.10 10.68 -12.52
N LYS A 141 -12.46 10.92 -11.37
CA LYS A 141 -11.17 10.33 -11.04
C LYS A 141 -11.23 8.80 -10.93
N VAL A 142 -12.29 8.26 -10.34
CA VAL A 142 -12.54 6.80 -10.27
C VAL A 142 -12.70 6.23 -11.67
N ARG A 143 -13.44 6.89 -12.57
CA ARG A 143 -13.59 6.47 -13.96
C ARG A 143 -12.24 6.41 -14.68
N VAL A 144 -11.45 7.47 -14.59
CA VAL A 144 -10.11 7.55 -15.19
C VAL A 144 -9.19 6.44 -14.64
N LEU A 145 -9.23 6.18 -13.34
CA LEU A 145 -8.46 5.16 -12.66
C LEU A 145 -8.86 3.75 -13.10
N TRP A 146 -10.17 3.51 -13.19
CA TRP A 146 -10.73 2.25 -13.65
C TRP A 146 -10.36 1.96 -15.11
N GLU A 147 -10.55 2.91 -16.01
CA GLU A 147 -10.17 2.80 -17.42
C GLU A 147 -8.68 2.55 -17.62
N PHE A 148 -7.84 3.22 -16.83
CA PHE A 148 -6.40 3.03 -16.88
C PHE A 148 -5.99 1.60 -16.52
N GLU A 149 -6.52 1.05 -15.41
CA GLU A 149 -6.18 -0.30 -14.96
C GLU A 149 -6.80 -1.38 -15.83
N SER A 150 -8.08 -1.25 -16.17
CA SER A 150 -8.77 -2.24 -17.03
C SER A 150 -8.14 -2.35 -18.41
N THR A 151 -7.79 -1.22 -19.05
CA THR A 151 -7.09 -1.19 -20.33
C THR A 151 -5.75 -1.93 -20.26
N ARG A 152 -4.95 -1.70 -19.23
CA ARG A 152 -3.64 -2.35 -19.06
C ARG A 152 -3.78 -3.86 -18.86
N ILE A 153 -4.75 -4.28 -18.05
CA ILE A 153 -5.04 -5.70 -17.82
C ILE A 153 -5.47 -6.37 -19.12
N CYS A 154 -6.45 -5.77 -19.82
CA CYS A 154 -6.97 -6.32 -21.07
C CYS A 154 -5.90 -6.41 -22.15
N SER A 155 -5.11 -5.35 -22.37
CA SER A 155 -4.03 -5.37 -23.37
C SER A 155 -3.00 -6.48 -23.10
N ARG A 156 -2.63 -6.69 -21.83
CA ARG A 156 -1.69 -7.75 -21.45
C ARG A 156 -2.29 -9.14 -21.63
N ALA A 157 -3.56 -9.32 -21.28
CA ALA A 157 -4.26 -10.60 -21.48
C ALA A 157 -4.42 -10.92 -22.97
N GLU A 158 -4.79 -9.94 -23.81
CA GLU A 158 -4.91 -10.10 -25.27
C GLU A 158 -3.57 -10.45 -25.91
N GLU A 159 -2.45 -9.83 -25.48
CA GLU A 159 -1.09 -10.17 -25.93
C GLU A 159 -0.75 -11.64 -25.61
N LEU A 160 -1.06 -12.10 -24.41
CA LEU A 160 -0.83 -13.48 -23.99
C LEU A 160 -1.68 -14.47 -24.79
N LEU A 161 -2.97 -14.20 -24.95
CA LEU A 161 -3.88 -15.04 -25.74
C LEU A 161 -3.46 -15.14 -27.20
N ALA A 162 -2.94 -14.05 -27.79
CA ALA A 162 -2.44 -14.05 -29.17
C ALA A 162 -1.13 -14.81 -29.35
N SER A 163 -0.27 -14.84 -28.32
CA SER A 163 1.07 -15.40 -28.39
C SER A 163 1.19 -16.85 -27.88
N GLN A 164 0.24 -17.32 -27.08
CA GLN A 164 0.29 -18.62 -26.39
C GLN A 164 -1.00 -19.43 -26.61
N PRO A 165 -1.05 -20.32 -27.63
CA PRO A 165 -2.30 -21.00 -28.02
C PRO A 165 -2.79 -22.09 -27.04
N ARG A 166 -2.02 -22.38 -25.97
CA ARG A 166 -2.36 -23.42 -24.97
C ARG A 166 -2.48 -22.85 -23.55
N LEU A 167 -2.85 -21.58 -23.42
CA LEU A 167 -3.16 -21.01 -22.12
C LEU A 167 -4.47 -21.60 -21.58
N ASN A 168 -4.53 -21.71 -20.23
CA ASN A 168 -5.76 -21.86 -19.48
C ASN A 168 -6.00 -20.61 -18.63
N GLU A 169 -7.13 -20.55 -17.93
CA GLU A 169 -7.52 -19.40 -17.09
C GLU A 169 -6.46 -19.11 -16.02
N ASP A 170 -5.94 -20.14 -15.34
CA ASP A 170 -4.90 -19.99 -14.30
C ASP A 170 -3.65 -19.34 -14.85
N SER A 171 -3.16 -19.82 -15.99
CA SER A 171 -1.98 -19.27 -16.66
C SER A 171 -2.23 -17.85 -17.16
N LEU A 172 -3.42 -17.58 -17.72
CA LEU A 172 -3.79 -16.24 -18.16
C LEU A 172 -3.80 -15.26 -16.98
N VAL A 173 -4.46 -15.61 -15.87
CA VAL A 173 -4.50 -14.77 -14.67
C VAL A 173 -3.11 -14.58 -14.09
N PHE A 174 -2.33 -15.65 -13.94
CA PHE A 174 -0.98 -15.60 -13.37
C PHE A 174 -0.04 -14.68 -14.16
N HIS A 175 -0.08 -14.74 -15.50
CA HIS A 175 0.81 -13.94 -16.33
C HIS A 175 0.28 -12.54 -16.63
N SER A 176 -1.05 -12.33 -16.74
CA SER A 176 -1.62 -11.01 -16.99
C SER A 176 -1.76 -10.17 -15.72
N ILE A 177 -2.06 -10.79 -14.57
CA ILE A 177 -2.31 -10.10 -13.30
C ILE A 177 -1.47 -10.72 -12.17
N PRO A 178 -0.12 -10.63 -12.24
CA PRO A 178 0.80 -11.34 -11.34
C PRO A 178 0.89 -10.74 -9.93
N VAL A 179 -0.15 -10.07 -9.45
CA VAL A 179 -0.18 -9.41 -8.14
C VAL A 179 -1.32 -9.94 -7.30
N VAL A 180 -1.10 -10.07 -6.00
CA VAL A 180 -2.14 -10.20 -4.99
C VAL A 180 -2.37 -8.82 -4.39
N VAL A 181 -3.63 -8.39 -4.32
CA VAL A 181 -4.02 -7.09 -3.74
C VAL A 181 -4.78 -7.31 -2.44
N GLU A 182 -4.70 -6.34 -1.54
CA GLU A 182 -5.37 -6.37 -0.23
C GLU A 182 -5.07 -7.65 0.57
N GLN A 183 -3.82 -8.16 0.47
CA GLN A 183 -3.39 -9.33 1.24
C GLN A 183 -3.49 -9.03 2.73
N LYS A 184 -4.31 -9.83 3.43
CA LYS A 184 -4.48 -9.70 4.88
C LYS A 184 -3.30 -10.34 5.61
N LEU A 185 -2.79 -9.63 6.61
CA LEU A 185 -1.66 -10.05 7.43
C LEU A 185 -1.97 -9.81 8.90
N ASP A 186 -1.44 -10.67 9.75
CA ASP A 186 -1.43 -10.49 11.21
C ASP A 186 -0.05 -10.01 11.66
N GLY A 187 0.02 -8.79 12.18
CA GLY A 187 1.26 -8.19 12.69
C GLY A 187 1.39 -8.22 14.22
N ALA A 188 0.50 -8.93 14.92
CA ALA A 188 0.41 -8.86 16.39
C ALA A 188 1.71 -9.22 17.11
N PHE A 189 2.48 -10.18 16.59
CA PHE A 189 3.76 -10.61 17.13
C PHE A 189 4.88 -9.58 16.97
N LEU A 190 4.75 -8.62 16.06
CA LEU A 190 5.65 -7.48 15.92
C LEU A 190 5.11 -6.20 16.59
N GLY A 191 4.10 -6.31 17.46
CA GLY A 191 3.46 -5.16 18.08
C GLY A 191 2.62 -4.32 17.11
N LEU A 192 2.22 -4.90 15.99
CA LEU A 192 1.37 -4.25 14.99
C LEU A 192 -0.07 -4.79 15.05
N SER A 193 -0.98 -4.14 14.34
CA SER A 193 -2.36 -4.58 14.22
C SER A 193 -2.45 -6.00 13.64
N SER A 194 -3.38 -6.81 14.14
CA SER A 194 -3.74 -8.11 13.55
C SER A 194 -4.54 -7.99 12.25
N HIS A 195 -4.92 -6.78 11.84
CA HIS A 195 -5.75 -6.51 10.68
C HIS A 195 -5.01 -5.60 9.67
N LEU A 196 -3.81 -6.02 9.27
CA LEU A 196 -3.05 -5.33 8.24
C LEU A 196 -3.53 -5.75 6.85
N SER A 197 -3.30 -4.88 5.87
CA SER A 197 -3.63 -5.15 4.47
C SER A 197 -2.57 -4.52 3.56
N VAL A 198 -1.82 -5.35 2.85
CA VAL A 198 -0.84 -4.88 1.85
C VAL A 198 -1.57 -4.45 0.59
N ASP A 199 -1.26 -3.27 0.05
CA ASP A 199 -1.88 -2.80 -1.20
C ASP A 199 -1.71 -3.79 -2.33
N ALA A 200 -0.47 -4.22 -2.59
CA ALA A 200 -0.19 -5.30 -3.53
C ALA A 200 1.14 -6.01 -3.23
N PHE A 201 1.21 -7.27 -3.63
CA PHE A 201 2.38 -8.11 -3.48
C PHE A 201 2.53 -9.09 -4.65
N THR A 202 3.78 -9.39 -5.04
CA THR A 202 4.11 -10.42 -6.03
C THR A 202 4.92 -11.54 -5.39
N PHE A 203 4.49 -12.80 -5.55
CA PHE A 203 5.19 -13.97 -4.99
C PHE A 203 6.38 -14.45 -5.85
N ALA A 204 6.26 -14.40 -7.16
CA ALA A 204 7.31 -14.89 -8.08
C ALA A 204 8.64 -14.13 -7.91
N THR A 205 8.56 -12.88 -7.59
CA THR A 205 9.68 -12.05 -7.12
C THR A 205 9.11 -11.25 -5.96
N PRO A 206 9.49 -11.54 -4.71
CA PRO A 206 8.92 -10.88 -3.55
C PRO A 206 9.13 -9.36 -3.58
N VAL A 207 8.12 -8.63 -4.05
CA VAL A 207 8.07 -7.16 -4.08
C VAL A 207 6.80 -6.71 -3.42
N ILE A 208 6.92 -5.83 -2.44
CA ILE A 208 5.79 -5.14 -1.82
C ILE A 208 5.57 -3.82 -2.53
N PHE A 209 4.32 -3.59 -2.94
CA PHE A 209 3.90 -2.32 -3.53
C PHE A 209 3.02 -1.56 -2.53
N ASP A 210 3.31 -0.28 -2.40
CA ASP A 210 2.53 0.67 -1.62
C ASP A 210 2.15 1.84 -2.53
N LEU A 211 0.85 2.07 -2.71
CA LEU A 211 0.31 3.07 -3.63
C LEU A 211 0.09 4.39 -2.89
N LYS A 212 0.54 5.49 -3.47
CA LYS A 212 0.36 6.82 -2.92
C LYS A 212 -0.22 7.77 -3.96
N PHE A 213 -1.26 8.50 -3.57
CA PHE A 213 -1.81 9.64 -4.31
C PHE A 213 -1.35 10.96 -3.68
N ASP A 214 -0.10 11.02 -3.29
CA ASP A 214 0.56 12.14 -2.61
C ASP A 214 1.93 12.42 -3.26
N VAL A 215 2.55 13.52 -2.85
CA VAL A 215 3.94 13.82 -3.22
C VAL A 215 4.91 12.85 -2.56
N LYS A 216 6.03 12.59 -3.22
CA LYS A 216 7.06 11.69 -2.73
C LYS A 216 7.63 12.18 -1.39
N ARG A 217 7.76 11.23 -0.43
CA ARG A 217 8.35 11.48 0.89
C ARG A 217 9.18 10.26 1.30
N ASP A 218 10.29 10.49 1.97
CA ASP A 218 11.23 9.43 2.37
C ASP A 218 10.57 8.43 3.33
N PHE A 219 9.73 8.90 4.24
CA PHE A 219 9.05 8.04 5.20
C PHE A 219 8.01 7.09 4.58
N HIS A 220 7.60 7.29 3.32
CA HIS A 220 6.69 6.37 2.65
C HIS A 220 7.29 4.96 2.49
N ARG A 221 8.62 4.82 2.52
CA ARG A 221 9.30 3.53 2.47
C ARG A 221 9.12 2.70 3.75
N LEU A 222 8.73 3.31 4.87
CA LEU A 222 8.49 2.59 6.13
C LEU A 222 7.28 1.66 6.07
N SER A 223 6.21 2.02 5.32
CA SER A 223 5.04 1.12 5.19
C SER A 223 5.40 -0.21 4.53
N PRO A 224 6.02 -0.25 3.33
CA PRO A 224 6.51 -1.49 2.75
C PRO A 224 7.50 -2.25 3.64
N THR A 225 8.34 -1.54 4.39
CA THR A 225 9.29 -2.17 5.32
C THR A 225 8.55 -2.93 6.43
N GLY A 226 7.55 -2.33 7.05
CA GLY A 226 6.75 -3.00 8.06
C GLY A 226 5.98 -4.20 7.51
N TYR A 227 5.41 -4.10 6.30
CA TYR A 227 4.79 -5.24 5.63
C TYR A 227 5.79 -6.35 5.32
N ALA A 228 7.03 -6.02 4.92
CA ALA A 228 8.08 -7.01 4.67
C ALA A 228 8.40 -7.80 5.93
N LEU A 229 8.59 -7.14 7.07
CA LEU A 229 8.84 -7.78 8.36
C LEU A 229 7.70 -8.72 8.76
N VAL A 230 6.44 -8.30 8.58
CA VAL A 230 5.29 -9.14 8.89
C VAL A 230 5.20 -10.35 7.96
N MET A 231 5.43 -10.17 6.66
CA MET A 231 5.40 -11.27 5.69
C MET A 231 6.52 -12.28 5.93
N GLU A 232 7.74 -11.82 6.23
CA GLU A 232 8.84 -12.69 6.61
C GLU A 232 8.53 -13.51 7.86
N ALA A 233 7.90 -12.88 8.87
CA ALA A 233 7.51 -13.57 10.10
C ALA A 233 6.41 -14.61 9.89
N MET A 234 5.48 -14.36 8.96
CA MET A 234 4.37 -15.28 8.66
C MET A 234 4.74 -16.41 7.69
N TYR A 235 5.62 -16.14 6.73
CA TYR A 235 5.85 -17.02 5.60
C TYR A 235 7.29 -17.54 5.48
N GLU A 236 8.21 -17.06 6.30
CA GLU A 236 9.62 -17.51 6.40
C GLU A 236 10.39 -17.46 5.07
N PHE A 237 10.11 -16.45 4.23
CA PHE A 237 10.90 -16.16 3.03
C PHE A 237 11.30 -14.68 2.96
N PRO A 238 12.48 -14.35 2.37
CA PRO A 238 12.98 -12.98 2.39
C PRO A 238 12.16 -12.06 1.49
N VAL A 239 11.83 -10.87 1.99
CA VAL A 239 11.15 -9.78 1.28
C VAL A 239 12.03 -8.55 1.33
N ASP A 240 12.92 -8.43 0.35
CA ASP A 240 14.01 -7.44 0.35
C ASP A 240 13.74 -6.24 -0.58
N ILE A 241 12.61 -6.21 -1.30
CA ILE A 241 12.32 -5.16 -2.27
C ILE A 241 10.98 -4.52 -1.98
N GLY A 242 11.00 -3.20 -1.83
CA GLY A 242 9.85 -2.34 -1.80
C GLY A 242 9.72 -1.52 -3.08
N CYS A 243 8.49 -1.17 -3.41
CA CYS A 243 8.15 -0.26 -4.47
C CYS A 243 7.04 0.68 -4.02
N THR A 244 7.35 1.96 -3.82
CA THR A 244 6.30 2.97 -3.63
C THR A 244 5.85 3.49 -4.98
N VAL A 245 4.57 3.33 -5.28
CA VAL A 245 3.94 3.76 -6.54
C VAL A 245 3.25 5.09 -6.30
N TYR A 246 3.77 6.16 -6.87
CA TYR A 246 3.16 7.48 -6.83
C TYR A 246 2.26 7.66 -8.05
N ALA A 247 0.97 7.89 -7.83
CA ALA A 247 -0.02 8.12 -8.86
C ALA A 247 -0.55 9.56 -8.80
N CYS A 248 -0.49 10.27 -9.91
CA CYS A 248 -0.95 11.65 -10.05
C CYS A 248 -1.93 11.78 -11.20
N PHE A 249 -3.07 12.44 -10.98
CA PHE A 249 -4.02 12.78 -12.04
C PHE A 249 -3.55 14.03 -12.78
N LYS A 250 -3.49 13.95 -14.11
CA LYS A 250 -3.23 15.08 -14.99
C LYS A 250 -4.31 15.16 -16.09
N GLY A 251 -5.39 15.90 -15.80
CA GLY A 251 -6.62 15.85 -16.60
C GLY A 251 -7.17 14.41 -16.60
N ASN A 252 -7.46 13.89 -17.79
CA ASN A 252 -7.98 12.53 -18.00
C ASN A 252 -6.88 11.47 -18.10
N ARG A 253 -5.70 11.71 -17.54
CA ARG A 253 -4.59 10.75 -17.53
C ARG A 253 -4.02 10.56 -16.14
N ILE A 254 -3.44 9.39 -15.92
CA ILE A 254 -2.69 9.07 -14.71
C ILE A 254 -1.22 8.99 -15.07
N LEU A 255 -0.39 9.70 -14.31
CA LEU A 255 1.05 9.58 -14.34
C LEU A 255 1.49 8.71 -13.19
N LEU A 256 2.38 7.76 -13.47
CA LEU A 256 2.96 6.87 -12.46
C LEU A 256 4.46 7.08 -12.37
N GLU A 257 4.92 7.28 -11.15
CA GLU A 257 6.33 7.16 -10.78
C GLU A 257 6.49 5.98 -9.83
N ARG A 258 7.45 5.10 -10.09
CA ARG A 258 7.76 3.96 -9.20
C ARG A 258 9.13 4.15 -8.59
N ASP A 259 9.15 4.18 -7.27
CA ASP A 259 10.37 4.24 -6.47
C ASP A 259 10.67 2.83 -5.95
N PHE A 260 11.62 2.16 -6.60
CA PHE A 260 12.13 0.85 -6.18
C PHE A 260 13.32 1.03 -5.26
N TYR A 261 13.36 0.27 -4.18
CA TYR A 261 14.44 0.32 -3.19
C TYR A 261 14.63 -1.04 -2.51
N LEU A 262 15.81 -1.22 -1.93
CA LEU A 262 16.08 -2.32 -1.01
C LEU A 262 15.47 -2.02 0.36
N ILE A 263 14.84 -3.03 0.94
CA ILE A 263 14.42 -3.03 2.34
C ILE A 263 15.60 -3.60 3.14
N ASP A 264 16.62 -2.78 3.28
CA ASP A 264 17.90 -3.10 3.89
C ASP A 264 17.88 -2.99 5.43
N ASN A 265 19.04 -3.19 6.05
CA ASN A 265 19.19 -3.10 7.50
C ASN A 265 18.82 -1.70 8.03
N GLU A 266 19.19 -0.63 7.32
CA GLU A 266 18.90 0.73 7.75
C GLU A 266 17.40 1.03 7.79
N LEU A 267 16.66 0.67 6.73
CA LEU A 267 15.21 0.84 6.69
C LEU A 267 14.50 -0.01 7.75
N ARG A 268 14.95 -1.25 7.98
CA ARG A 268 14.37 -2.14 8.99
C ARG A 268 14.61 -1.60 10.39
N GLN A 269 15.83 -1.20 10.69
CA GLN A 269 16.19 -0.59 11.97
C GLN A 269 15.37 0.69 12.22
N ASN A 270 15.28 1.58 11.22
CA ASN A 270 14.49 2.79 11.31
C ASN A 270 12.99 2.50 11.56
N PHE A 271 12.43 1.46 10.94
CA PHE A 271 11.05 1.05 11.21
C PHE A 271 10.85 0.59 12.66
N VAL A 272 11.79 -0.20 13.18
CA VAL A 272 11.74 -0.71 14.57
C VAL A 272 11.85 0.45 15.56
N GLU A 273 12.79 1.35 15.36
CA GLU A 273 12.98 2.54 16.20
C GLU A 273 11.73 3.43 16.23
N GLU A 274 11.12 3.69 15.07
CA GLU A 274 9.86 4.44 14.99
C GLU A 274 8.71 3.73 15.72
N ARG A 275 8.61 2.42 15.59
CA ARG A 275 7.62 1.63 16.30
C ARG A 275 7.79 1.76 17.81
N ASP A 276 9.00 1.53 18.29
CA ASP A 276 9.30 1.48 19.72
C ASP A 276 9.19 2.87 20.36
N GLU A 277 9.62 3.93 19.67
CA GLU A 277 9.45 5.31 20.15
C GLU A 277 7.98 5.71 20.26
N LYS A 278 7.16 5.35 19.28
CA LYS A 278 5.72 5.61 19.30
C LYS A 278 4.99 4.78 20.35
N MET A 279 5.41 3.53 20.56
CA MET A 279 4.91 2.72 21.65
C MET A 279 5.27 3.32 23.01
N ARG A 280 6.52 3.76 23.19
CA ARG A 280 6.99 4.43 24.41
C ARG A 280 6.16 5.68 24.69
N MET A 281 5.98 6.55 23.69
CA MET A 281 5.20 7.77 23.80
C MET A 281 3.78 7.50 24.31
N ILE A 282 3.13 6.46 23.80
CA ILE A 282 1.77 6.08 24.22
C ILE A 282 1.78 5.45 25.63
N TYR A 283 2.69 4.53 25.88
CA TYR A 283 2.74 3.77 27.13
C TYR A 283 3.08 4.67 28.34
N GLU A 284 4.00 5.59 28.15
CA GLU A 284 4.45 6.54 29.18
C GLU A 284 3.64 7.85 29.18
N GLU A 285 2.62 7.96 28.30
CA GLU A 285 1.76 9.15 28.14
C GLU A 285 2.54 10.46 27.91
N LEU A 286 3.67 10.38 27.18
CA LEU A 286 4.57 11.50 26.92
C LEU A 286 4.04 12.39 25.79
N ASP A 287 3.61 13.62 26.10
CA ASP A 287 3.28 14.60 25.06
C ASP A 287 4.58 15.08 24.35
N PRO A 288 4.77 14.75 23.06
CA PRO A 288 5.97 15.12 22.32
C PRO A 288 6.02 16.61 21.96
N GLY A 289 5.01 17.37 22.37
CA GLY A 289 4.88 18.77 22.07
C GLY A 289 4.42 19.07 20.65
N ARG A 290 4.05 20.32 20.46
CA ARG A 290 3.54 20.82 19.18
C ARG A 290 4.71 21.05 18.21
N PRO A 291 4.61 20.62 16.93
CA PRO A 291 5.60 20.95 15.93
C PRO A 291 5.56 22.44 15.58
N GLU A 292 6.69 23.01 15.17
CA GLU A 292 6.77 24.42 14.73
C GLU A 292 5.86 24.70 13.52
N GLU A 293 5.79 23.74 12.59
CA GLU A 293 4.96 23.81 11.40
C GLU A 293 4.00 22.64 11.32
N CYS A 294 2.74 22.93 11.02
CA CYS A 294 1.70 21.95 10.80
C CYS A 294 1.23 21.96 9.35
N TYR A 295 0.81 20.80 8.85
CA TYR A 295 0.07 20.76 7.59
C TYR A 295 -1.25 21.49 7.71
N ALA A 296 -1.59 22.31 6.70
CA ALA A 296 -2.85 23.03 6.66
C ALA A 296 -4.08 22.12 6.74
N THR A 297 -3.95 20.89 6.24
CA THR A 297 -5.02 19.87 6.23
C THR A 297 -4.93 18.91 7.41
N CYS A 298 -4.13 19.19 8.44
CA CYS A 298 -4.02 18.32 9.62
C CYS A 298 -5.37 18.25 10.35
N PRO A 299 -5.97 17.06 10.54
CA PRO A 299 -7.28 16.94 11.19
C PRO A 299 -7.24 17.29 12.69
N TYR A 300 -6.05 17.29 13.31
CA TYR A 300 -5.83 17.61 14.72
C TYR A 300 -5.44 19.07 14.98
N ILE A 301 -5.45 19.95 13.98
CA ILE A 301 -4.89 21.29 14.08
C ILE A 301 -5.57 22.13 15.17
N GLN A 302 -6.89 22.04 15.32
CA GLN A 302 -7.66 22.77 16.34
C GLN A 302 -7.33 22.25 17.74
N SER A 303 -7.47 20.93 17.94
CA SER A 303 -7.14 20.30 19.24
C SER A 303 -5.68 20.51 19.63
N CYS A 304 -4.77 20.54 18.64
CA CYS A 304 -3.36 20.80 18.88
C CYS A 304 -3.06 22.24 19.27
N LYS A 305 -3.90 23.20 18.84
CA LYS A 305 -3.81 24.62 19.23
C LYS A 305 -4.44 24.93 20.58
N GLY A 306 -5.22 24.02 21.12
CA GLY A 306 -5.97 24.23 22.37
C GLY A 306 -7.22 25.11 22.17
N GLU A 307 -7.76 25.12 20.95
CA GLU A 307 -9.01 25.80 20.57
C GLU A 307 -10.20 24.84 20.66
#